data_d13baa977a2ee68c89de64bcde31cead
#
_entry.id   d13baa977a2ee68c89de64bcde31cead
#
_cell.length_a   1.000
_cell.length_b   1.000
_cell.length_c   1.000
_cell.angle_alpha   90.00
_cell.angle_beta   90.00
_cell.angle_gamma   90.00
#
_symmetry.space_group_name_H-M   'P 1'
#
loop_
_entity.id
_entity.type
_entity.pdbx_description
1 polymer ?
#
loop_
_entity_poly.entity_id
_entity_poly.type
_entity_poly.pdbx_seq_one_letter_code
_entity_poly.pdbx_strand_id
1 'polypeptide(L)'
;MLFDEVEKAHPALRLSTSEDVKKYVKSVEGLEDNIVGINIKGGQKGESAKEMYLLFNANTDKAKVTIPEGKWKVCINGQKAGVETIETIKGGEYTMDGISALVLVKQDGASMTIVIVLIAAAVVVVAGVAFVVKKKANK
;
A
#
# COMPACT_ATOMS: atom_id res chain seq x y z
N MET A 1 11.18 5.29 15.88
CA MET A 1 10.27 4.13 15.80
C MET A 1 9.69 4.06 14.39
N LEU A 2 9.63 2.88 13.81
CA LEU A 2 9.18 2.71 12.41
C LEU A 2 7.72 3.18 12.18
N PHE A 3 6.85 3.06 13.17
CA PHE A 3 5.48 3.58 13.08
C PHE A 3 5.45 5.11 12.96
N ASP A 4 6.32 5.80 13.66
CA ASP A 4 6.45 7.26 13.60
C ASP A 4 6.85 7.77 12.20
N GLU A 5 7.66 7.00 11.46
CA GLU A 5 8.02 7.32 10.07
C GLU A 5 6.82 7.16 9.12
N VAL A 6 6.02 6.11 9.30
CA VAL A 6 4.78 5.89 8.51
C VAL A 6 3.78 7.01 8.80
N GLU A 7 3.61 7.40 10.06
CA GLU A 7 2.74 8.49 10.46
C GLU A 7 3.19 9.85 9.88
N LYS A 8 4.48 10.11 9.85
CA LYS A 8 5.04 11.33 9.25
C LYS A 8 4.86 11.36 7.73
N ALA A 9 4.97 10.21 7.07
CA ALA A 9 4.79 10.10 5.62
C ALA A 9 3.33 10.25 5.18
N HIS A 10 2.38 9.99 6.09
CA HIS A 10 0.95 10.00 5.78
C HIS A 10 0.18 10.98 6.68
N PRO A 11 -0.06 12.21 6.22
CA PRO A 11 -0.89 13.20 6.92
C PRO A 11 -2.28 12.70 7.31
N ALA A 12 -2.83 11.75 6.57
CA ALA A 12 -4.11 11.11 6.88
C ALA A 12 -4.15 10.41 8.24
N LEU A 13 -3.00 10.04 8.80
CA LEU A 13 -2.90 9.46 10.14
C LEU A 13 -2.85 10.51 11.27
N ARG A 14 -2.77 11.80 10.91
CA ARG A 14 -2.63 12.93 11.85
C ARG A 14 -3.72 13.98 11.68
N LEU A 15 -4.96 13.54 11.50
CA LEU A 15 -6.10 14.45 11.38
C LEU A 15 -6.31 15.22 12.69
N SER A 16 -6.35 16.54 12.61
CA SER A 16 -6.39 17.43 13.78
C SER A 16 -7.76 17.95 14.12
N THR A 17 -8.76 17.75 13.25
CA THR A 17 -10.11 18.26 13.48
C THR A 17 -11.15 17.14 13.49
N SER A 18 -12.22 17.31 14.23
CA SER A 18 -13.33 16.36 14.28
C SER A 18 -14.08 16.28 12.95
N GLU A 19 -14.11 17.38 12.22
CA GLU A 19 -14.70 17.45 10.87
C GLU A 19 -13.94 16.57 9.90
N ASP A 20 -12.62 16.64 9.89
CA ASP A 20 -11.77 15.80 9.02
C ASP A 20 -11.88 14.33 9.40
N VAL A 21 -11.89 14.00 10.67
CA VAL A 21 -12.10 12.62 11.12
C VAL A 21 -13.43 12.08 10.62
N LYS A 22 -14.52 12.82 10.79
CA LYS A 22 -15.86 12.42 10.30
C LYS A 22 -15.92 12.28 8.79
N LYS A 23 -15.17 13.12 8.07
CA LYS A 23 -15.14 13.14 6.60
C LYS A 23 -14.34 11.98 6.00
N TYR A 24 -13.18 11.70 6.57
CA TYR A 24 -12.21 10.79 5.94
C TYR A 24 -12.11 9.42 6.60
N VAL A 25 -12.47 9.29 7.88
CA VAL A 25 -12.29 8.06 8.66
C VAL A 25 -13.61 7.32 8.82
N LYS A 26 -13.60 6.02 8.54
CA LYS A 26 -14.72 5.12 8.77
C LYS A 26 -14.26 3.85 9.46
N SER A 27 -15.05 3.36 10.39
CA SER A 27 -14.87 2.02 10.95
C SER A 27 -15.16 0.97 9.88
N VAL A 28 -14.40 -0.10 9.91
CA VAL A 28 -14.67 -1.29 9.12
C VAL A 28 -15.61 -2.19 9.91
N GLU A 29 -16.72 -2.55 9.31
CA GLU A 29 -17.72 -3.43 9.93
C GLU A 29 -17.57 -4.87 9.43
N GLY A 30 -18.20 -5.81 10.12
CA GLY A 30 -18.20 -7.23 9.73
C GLY A 30 -16.89 -7.96 10.03
N LEU A 31 -16.08 -7.42 10.92
CA LEU A 31 -14.87 -8.08 11.42
C LEU A 31 -15.23 -9.04 12.57
N GLU A 32 -14.38 -10.05 12.77
CA GLU A 32 -14.49 -10.96 13.91
C GLU A 32 -14.23 -10.23 15.23
N ASP A 33 -14.64 -10.85 16.34
CA ASP A 33 -14.41 -10.31 17.67
C ASP A 33 -12.93 -10.01 17.93
N ASN A 34 -12.68 -8.93 18.64
CA ASN A 34 -11.33 -8.42 18.96
C ASN A 34 -10.47 -8.01 17.74
N ILE A 35 -11.11 -7.79 16.60
CA ILE A 35 -10.46 -7.18 15.45
C ILE A 35 -11.06 -5.80 15.20
N VAL A 36 -10.22 -4.80 15.13
CA VAL A 36 -10.62 -3.42 14.83
C VAL A 36 -10.07 -3.04 13.46
N GLY A 37 -10.92 -2.43 12.65
CA GLY A 37 -10.54 -1.94 11.34
C GLY A 37 -10.93 -0.48 11.15
N ILE A 38 -10.04 0.26 10.49
CA ILE A 38 -10.24 1.67 10.15
C ILE A 38 -9.91 1.85 8.68
N ASN A 39 -10.82 2.46 7.94
CA ASN A 39 -10.60 2.90 6.57
C ASN A 39 -10.46 4.43 6.56
N ILE A 40 -9.40 4.93 5.96
CA ILE A 40 -9.14 6.36 5.82
C ILE A 40 -9.07 6.70 4.33
N LYS A 41 -9.93 7.59 3.87
CA LYS A 41 -9.88 8.12 2.51
C LYS A 41 -8.79 9.18 2.39
N GLY A 42 -8.05 9.17 1.30
CA GLY A 42 -7.09 10.21 0.95
C GLY A 42 -7.77 11.51 0.51
N GLY A 43 -6.97 12.50 0.16
CA GLY A 43 -7.41 13.81 -0.29
C GLY A 43 -7.04 14.95 0.66
N GLN A 44 -6.38 14.64 1.78
CA GLN A 44 -5.78 15.63 2.66
C GLN A 44 -4.55 16.25 1.99
N LYS A 45 -4.27 17.51 2.33
CA LYS A 45 -3.08 18.21 1.79
C LYS A 45 -1.80 17.46 2.15
N GLY A 46 -1.03 17.11 1.13
CA GLY A 46 0.23 16.38 1.27
C GLY A 46 0.10 14.86 1.40
N GLU A 47 -1.13 14.30 1.38
CA GLU A 47 -1.34 12.86 1.38
C GLU A 47 -1.20 12.28 -0.02
N SER A 48 -0.31 11.31 -0.16
CA SER A 48 -0.08 10.60 -1.43
C SER A 48 -0.95 9.34 -1.56
N ALA A 49 -1.47 8.84 -0.46
CA ALA A 49 -2.34 7.68 -0.46
C ALA A 49 -3.76 8.05 -0.89
N LYS A 50 -4.33 7.26 -1.78
CA LYS A 50 -5.74 7.35 -2.16
C LYS A 50 -6.66 6.82 -1.07
N GLU A 51 -6.20 5.81 -0.37
CA GLU A 51 -6.93 5.11 0.68
C GLU A 51 -5.95 4.37 1.58
N MET A 52 -6.24 4.35 2.86
CA MET A 52 -5.51 3.55 3.86
C MET A 52 -6.46 2.61 4.56
N TYR A 53 -6.01 1.40 4.83
CA TYR A 53 -6.78 0.37 5.50
C TYR A 53 -5.96 -0.19 6.65
N LEU A 54 -6.41 0.05 7.86
CA LEU A 54 -5.73 -0.30 9.09
C LEU A 54 -6.52 -1.38 9.80
N LEU A 55 -5.87 -2.47 10.16
CA LEU A 55 -6.46 -3.57 10.91
C LEU A 55 -5.60 -3.89 12.12
N PHE A 56 -6.24 -4.17 13.23
CA PHE A 56 -5.62 -4.55 14.49
C PHE A 56 -6.27 -5.84 14.99
N ASN A 57 -5.48 -6.89 15.10
CA ASN A 57 -5.91 -8.15 15.67
C ASN A 57 -5.45 -8.23 17.12
N ALA A 58 -6.38 -8.16 18.06
CA ALA A 58 -6.12 -8.29 19.49
C ALA A 58 -6.27 -9.74 20.00
N ASN A 59 -6.60 -10.69 19.14
CA ASN A 59 -6.58 -12.10 19.50
C ASN A 59 -5.14 -12.62 19.59
N THR A 60 -4.91 -13.61 20.42
CA THR A 60 -3.61 -14.32 20.50
C THR A 60 -3.37 -15.19 19.28
N ASP A 61 -4.42 -15.66 18.64
CA ASP A 61 -4.38 -16.52 17.47
C ASP A 61 -4.43 -15.72 16.17
N LYS A 62 -4.03 -16.38 15.09
CA LYS A 62 -4.19 -15.85 13.73
C LYS A 62 -5.67 -15.65 13.40
N ALA A 63 -5.95 -14.60 12.65
CA ALA A 63 -7.29 -14.28 12.21
C ALA A 63 -7.33 -14.00 10.71
N LYS A 64 -8.43 -14.38 10.08
CA LYS A 64 -8.68 -14.08 8.67
C LYS A 64 -9.47 -12.79 8.55
N VAL A 65 -9.02 -11.92 7.66
CA VAL A 65 -9.67 -10.65 7.35
C VAL A 65 -9.86 -10.53 5.85
N THR A 66 -10.89 -9.80 5.44
CA THR A 66 -11.13 -9.52 4.03
C THR A 66 -10.61 -8.12 3.71
N ILE A 67 -9.66 -8.05 2.79
CA ILE A 67 -9.11 -6.80 2.28
C ILE A 67 -9.94 -6.36 1.07
N PRO A 68 -10.34 -5.09 0.95
CA PRO A 68 -11.07 -4.58 -0.21
C PRO A 68 -10.30 -4.80 -1.51
N GLU A 69 -11.03 -4.94 -2.62
CA GLU A 69 -10.41 -5.13 -3.93
C GLU A 69 -9.45 -4.00 -4.31
N GLY A 70 -8.41 -4.37 -5.03
CA GLY A 70 -7.38 -3.48 -5.51
C GLY A 70 -5.97 -3.92 -5.13
N LYS A 71 -5.00 -3.10 -5.50
CA LYS A 71 -3.60 -3.29 -5.12
C LYS A 71 -3.29 -2.47 -3.88
N TRP A 72 -2.77 -3.12 -2.88
CA TRP A 72 -2.42 -2.52 -1.60
C TRP A 72 -0.93 -2.72 -1.30
N LYS A 73 -0.28 -1.65 -0.90
CA LYS A 73 1.08 -1.69 -0.37
C LYS A 73 1.02 -1.92 1.13
N VAL A 74 1.74 -2.92 1.60
CA VAL A 74 1.84 -3.22 3.03
C VAL A 74 2.96 -2.38 3.64
N CYS A 75 2.60 -1.49 4.55
CA CYS A 75 3.55 -0.65 5.28
C CYS A 75 3.85 -1.19 6.68
N ILE A 76 2.88 -1.82 7.31
CA ILE A 76 3.04 -2.50 8.61
C ILE A 76 2.39 -3.87 8.51
N ASN A 77 3.15 -4.89 8.90
CA ASN A 77 2.69 -6.26 8.98
C ASN A 77 3.30 -6.92 10.23
N GLY A 78 2.50 -7.02 11.28
CA GLY A 78 2.93 -7.61 12.54
C GLY A 78 4.13 -6.87 13.14
N GLN A 79 5.30 -7.47 13.05
CA GLN A 79 6.54 -6.94 13.64
C GLN A 79 7.38 -6.08 12.67
N LYS A 80 6.97 -5.99 11.41
CA LYS A 80 7.67 -5.20 10.39
C LYS A 80 6.88 -3.93 10.08
N ALA A 81 7.59 -2.82 10.01
CA ALA A 81 7.03 -1.53 9.59
C ALA A 81 8.05 -0.78 8.73
N GLY A 82 7.56 0.03 7.78
CA GLY A 82 8.41 0.87 6.94
C GLY A 82 7.57 1.81 6.06
N VAL A 83 8.17 2.94 5.72
CA VAL A 83 7.60 3.89 4.76
C VAL A 83 7.60 3.28 3.36
N GLU A 84 8.63 2.51 3.05
CA GLU A 84 8.70 1.71 1.83
C GLU A 84 7.84 0.46 1.95
N THR A 85 7.33 0.02 0.82
CA THR A 85 6.45 -1.15 0.74
C THR A 85 7.19 -2.41 1.17
N ILE A 86 6.69 -3.09 2.20
CA ILE A 86 7.19 -4.42 2.60
C ILE A 86 6.82 -5.44 1.53
N GLU A 87 5.57 -5.43 1.12
CA GLU A 87 5.03 -6.28 0.06
C GLU A 87 3.83 -5.60 -0.60
N THR A 88 3.40 -6.12 -1.74
CA THR A 88 2.17 -5.68 -2.40
C THR A 88 1.18 -6.85 -2.42
N ILE A 89 -0.03 -6.61 -1.94
CA ILE A 89 -1.10 -7.60 -1.92
C ILE A 89 -2.29 -7.14 -2.77
N LYS A 90 -3.04 -8.10 -3.26
CA LYS A 90 -4.36 -7.84 -3.86
C LYS A 90 -5.44 -7.97 -2.79
N GLY A 91 -6.59 -7.37 -3.04
CA GLY A 91 -7.78 -7.60 -2.24
C GLY A 91 -8.15 -9.09 -2.16
N GLY A 92 -8.87 -9.47 -1.13
CA GLY A 92 -9.28 -10.83 -0.84
C GLY A 92 -8.98 -11.24 0.61
N GLU A 93 -8.99 -12.53 0.87
CA GLU A 93 -8.71 -13.06 2.19
C GLU A 93 -7.22 -12.90 2.54
N TYR A 94 -6.96 -12.39 3.73
CA TYR A 94 -5.62 -12.22 4.29
C TYR A 94 -5.58 -12.77 5.72
N THR A 95 -4.51 -13.47 6.06
CA THR A 95 -4.31 -14.02 7.42
C THR A 95 -3.37 -13.10 8.20
N MET A 96 -3.89 -12.49 9.25
CA MET A 96 -3.12 -11.70 10.22
C MET A 96 -2.59 -12.60 11.34
N ASP A 97 -1.39 -12.32 11.80
CA ASP A 97 -0.86 -12.94 13.02
C ASP A 97 -1.63 -12.46 14.26
N GLY A 98 -1.54 -13.21 15.36
CA GLY A 98 -2.09 -12.80 16.64
C GLY A 98 -1.34 -11.60 17.20
N ILE A 99 -2.04 -10.74 17.95
CA ILE A 99 -1.50 -9.50 18.53
C ILE A 99 -0.69 -8.71 17.50
N SER A 100 -1.32 -8.34 16.39
CA SER A 100 -0.64 -7.71 15.26
C SER A 100 -1.43 -6.55 14.66
N ALA A 101 -0.73 -5.66 13.98
CA ALA A 101 -1.30 -4.61 13.15
C ALA A 101 -0.96 -4.84 11.68
N LEU A 102 -1.89 -4.48 10.81
CA LEU A 102 -1.71 -4.46 9.36
C LEU A 102 -2.09 -3.07 8.86
N VAL A 103 -1.16 -2.38 8.22
CA VAL A 103 -1.41 -1.08 7.59
C VAL A 103 -1.18 -1.18 6.10
N LEU A 104 -2.23 -0.94 5.35
CA LEU A 104 -2.27 -1.03 3.91
C LEU A 104 -2.49 0.36 3.30
N VAL A 105 -1.75 0.66 2.26
CA VAL A 105 -1.82 1.94 1.54
C VAL A 105 -2.12 1.67 0.07
N LYS A 106 -3.19 2.30 -0.43
CA LYS A 106 -3.55 2.28 -1.84
C LYS A 106 -3.12 3.58 -2.49
N GLN A 107 -2.27 3.49 -3.49
CA GLN A 107 -1.86 4.63 -4.31
C GLN A 107 -2.59 4.61 -5.65
N ASP A 108 -2.68 5.78 -6.28
CA ASP A 108 -3.25 5.85 -7.63
C ASP A 108 -2.43 5.01 -8.61
N GLY A 109 -3.13 4.34 -9.53
CA GLY A 109 -2.54 3.50 -10.56
C GLY A 109 -1.67 4.25 -11.58
N ALA A 110 -1.57 5.58 -11.49
CA ALA A 110 -0.71 6.41 -12.33
C ALA A 110 0.78 6.00 -12.24
N SER A 111 1.26 5.56 -11.08
CA SER A 111 2.62 5.07 -10.94
C SER A 111 2.87 3.75 -11.68
N MET A 112 1.87 2.91 -11.85
CA MET A 112 1.96 1.68 -12.64
C MET A 112 2.10 1.96 -14.13
N THR A 113 1.40 2.95 -14.66
CA THR A 113 1.50 3.38 -16.06
C THR A 113 2.89 3.92 -16.37
N ILE A 114 3.48 4.73 -15.48
CA ILE A 114 4.84 5.26 -15.61
C ILE A 114 5.87 4.12 -15.60
N VAL A 115 5.74 3.13 -14.72
CA VAL A 115 6.66 1.98 -14.65
C VAL A 115 6.57 1.13 -15.93
N ILE A 116 5.37 0.90 -16.46
CA ILE A 116 5.19 0.17 -17.73
C ILE A 116 5.82 0.93 -18.90
N VAL A 117 5.65 2.25 -18.97
CA VAL A 117 6.26 3.10 -19.99
C VAL A 117 7.79 3.07 -19.90
N LEU A 118 8.37 3.14 -18.69
CA LEU A 118 9.82 3.04 -18.48
C LEU A 118 10.38 1.67 -18.87
N ILE A 119 9.68 0.57 -18.56
CA ILE A 119 10.08 -0.78 -18.98
C ILE A 119 10.00 -0.93 -20.50
N ALA A 120 8.95 -0.44 -21.14
CA ALA A 120 8.80 -0.46 -22.59
C ALA A 120 9.92 0.35 -23.29
N ALA A 121 10.26 1.54 -22.79
CA ALA A 121 11.36 2.36 -23.30
C ALA A 121 12.72 1.66 -23.14
N ALA A 122 12.99 1.00 -22.03
CA ALA A 122 14.22 0.22 -21.79
C ALA A 122 14.35 -0.96 -22.78
N VAL A 123 13.27 -1.69 -23.05
CA VAL A 123 13.24 -2.79 -24.03
C VAL A 123 13.55 -2.29 -25.44
N VAL A 124 12.99 -1.16 -25.86
CA VAL A 124 13.27 -0.56 -27.18
C VAL A 124 14.74 -0.15 -27.30
N VAL A 125 15.36 0.42 -26.30
CA VAL A 125 16.79 0.79 -26.30
C VAL A 125 17.67 -0.45 -26.41
N VAL A 126 17.40 -1.53 -25.69
CA VAL A 126 18.16 -2.79 -25.77
C VAL A 126 18.04 -3.43 -27.16
N ALA A 127 16.84 -3.46 -27.75
CA ALA A 127 16.61 -3.96 -29.09
C ALA A 127 17.37 -3.13 -30.15
N GLY A 128 17.39 -1.80 -30.02
CA GLY A 128 18.12 -0.89 -30.89
C GLY A 128 19.65 -1.13 -30.86
N VAL A 129 20.22 -1.31 -29.68
CA VAL A 129 21.65 -1.60 -29.49
C VAL A 129 22.01 -2.96 -30.07
N ALA A 130 21.21 -4.01 -29.87
CA ALA A 130 21.42 -5.32 -30.44
C ALA A 130 21.40 -5.30 -31.99
N PHE A 131 20.51 -4.52 -32.59
CA PHE A 131 20.44 -4.34 -34.06
C PHE A 131 21.70 -3.66 -34.63
N VAL A 132 22.20 -2.60 -33.99
CA VAL A 132 23.41 -1.89 -34.40
C VAL A 132 24.65 -2.79 -34.31
N VAL A 133 24.78 -3.57 -33.25
CA VAL A 133 25.90 -4.53 -33.06
C VAL A 133 25.87 -5.61 -34.14
N LYS A 134 24.70 -6.15 -34.49
CA LYS A 134 24.54 -7.17 -35.52
C LYS A 134 24.90 -6.63 -36.92
N LYS A 135 24.54 -5.37 -37.20
CA LYS A 135 24.91 -4.73 -38.49
C LYS A 135 26.41 -4.47 -38.63
N LYS A 136 27.13 -4.18 -37.54
CA LYS A 136 28.59 -4.03 -37.51
C LYS A 136 29.33 -5.36 -37.67
N ALA A 137 28.78 -6.45 -37.16
CA ALA A 137 29.37 -7.78 -37.23
C ALA A 137 29.27 -8.40 -38.65
N ASN A 138 28.34 -7.95 -39.50
CA ASN A 138 28.14 -8.41 -40.89
C ASN A 138 28.93 -7.62 -41.96
N LYS A 139 29.77 -6.69 -41.52
CA LYS A 139 30.74 -6.00 -42.37
C LYS A 139 32.15 -6.57 -42.13
#